data_58b23c39e7057cd82c38a48c5cf2c966
#
_entry.id   58b23c39e7057cd82c38a48c5cf2c966
#
_cell.length_a   1.000
_cell.length_b   1.000
_cell.length_c   1.000
_cell.angle_alpha   90.00
_cell.angle_beta   90.00
_cell.angle_gamma   90.00
#
_symmetry.space_group_name_H-M   'P 1'
#
loop_
_entity.id
_entity.type
_entity.pdbx_description
1 polymer ?
#
loop_
_entity_poly.entity_id
_entity_poly.type
_entity_poly.pdbx_seq_one_letter_code
_entity_poly.pdbx_strand_id
1 'polypeptide(L)'
;MSAQQESIRNSDEIYKKISKFVPDVEWKIHQPLIEKINKLKKEKNAIILAHNYQTPEIYHGVADIAADSLALAVEASKTSADKIIMCGVHFMAETAKLMSPNKKVFLPDMKAGCSLSTSITGADVRILKQKYPGVPVVSYVNTSADVKAETDVCCTSANAVKVVESLNVEKVIFLPDQYLADYCLLYTSPSPRDGLLSRMPSSA
;
A
#
# COMPACT_ATOMS: atom_id res chain seq x y z
N MET A 1 -26.58 -13.57 -25.03
CA MET A 1 -25.79 -14.62 -24.34
C MET A 1 -26.34 -14.80 -22.94
N SER A 2 -26.41 -16.03 -22.42
CA SER A 2 -26.83 -16.24 -21.05
C SER A 2 -25.73 -15.78 -20.09
N ALA A 3 -26.09 -15.41 -18.84
CA ALA A 3 -25.11 -15.02 -17.80
C ALA A 3 -24.04 -16.12 -17.58
N GLN A 4 -24.40 -17.37 -17.79
CA GLN A 4 -23.50 -18.52 -17.71
C GLN A 4 -22.48 -18.56 -18.88
N GLN A 5 -22.90 -18.22 -20.11
CA GLN A 5 -22.00 -18.13 -21.25
C GLN A 5 -21.02 -16.96 -21.13
N GLU A 6 -21.46 -15.84 -20.54
CA GLU A 6 -20.60 -14.68 -20.27
C GLU A 6 -19.57 -14.99 -19.17
N SER A 7 -19.95 -15.72 -18.11
CA SER A 7 -19.05 -16.19 -17.06
C SER A 7 -17.96 -17.12 -17.59
N ILE A 8 -18.31 -18.11 -18.39
CA ILE A 8 -17.36 -19.05 -19.00
C ILE A 8 -16.36 -18.32 -19.90
N ARG A 9 -16.85 -17.43 -20.77
CA ARG A 9 -15.98 -16.65 -21.66
C ARG A 9 -14.97 -15.79 -20.89
N ASN A 10 -15.40 -15.17 -19.80
CA ASN A 10 -14.52 -14.38 -18.94
C ASN A 10 -13.46 -15.26 -18.26
N SER A 11 -13.82 -16.44 -17.80
CA SER A 11 -12.88 -17.40 -17.19
C SER A 11 -11.81 -17.88 -18.16
N ASP A 12 -12.18 -18.17 -19.41
CA ASP A 12 -11.24 -18.57 -20.47
C ASP A 12 -10.26 -17.45 -20.82
N GLU A 13 -10.73 -16.20 -20.86
CA GLU A 13 -9.88 -15.03 -21.08
C GLU A 13 -8.90 -14.78 -19.92
N ILE A 14 -9.32 -15.00 -18.68
CA ILE A 14 -8.45 -14.94 -17.49
C ILE A 14 -7.39 -16.04 -17.59
N TYR A 15 -7.79 -17.29 -17.87
CA TYR A 15 -6.86 -18.41 -17.95
C TYR A 15 -5.78 -18.20 -19.02
N LYS A 16 -6.13 -17.67 -20.19
CA LYS A 16 -5.15 -17.32 -21.22
C LYS A 16 -4.05 -16.38 -20.73
N LYS A 17 -4.35 -15.47 -19.82
CA LYS A 17 -3.37 -14.52 -19.25
C LYS A 17 -2.43 -15.17 -18.22
N ILE A 18 -2.94 -16.17 -17.48
CA ILE A 18 -2.21 -16.76 -16.34
C ILE A 18 -1.67 -18.15 -16.61
N SER A 19 -2.05 -18.81 -17.73
CA SER A 19 -1.69 -20.20 -18.06
C SER A 19 -0.19 -20.49 -18.08
N LYS A 20 0.65 -19.47 -18.27
CA LYS A 20 2.12 -19.60 -18.18
C LYS A 20 2.63 -19.75 -16.75
N PHE A 21 1.87 -19.33 -15.75
CA PHE A 21 2.24 -19.28 -14.34
C PHE A 21 1.41 -20.26 -13.51
N VAL A 22 0.17 -20.54 -13.91
CA VAL A 22 -0.80 -21.34 -13.18
C VAL A 22 -1.12 -22.58 -14.00
N PRO A 23 -0.71 -23.79 -13.55
CA PRO A 23 -1.03 -25.05 -14.21
C PRO A 23 -2.54 -25.31 -14.30
N ASP A 24 -2.98 -26.05 -15.29
CA ASP A 24 -4.41 -26.39 -15.52
C ASP A 24 -5.07 -27.04 -14.29
N VAL A 25 -4.32 -27.87 -13.56
CA VAL A 25 -4.81 -28.51 -12.34
C VAL A 25 -5.15 -27.48 -11.25
N GLU A 26 -4.30 -26.48 -11.05
CA GLU A 26 -4.52 -25.39 -10.07
C GLU A 26 -5.62 -24.47 -10.57
N TRP A 27 -5.66 -24.18 -11.88
CA TRP A 27 -6.72 -23.37 -12.46
C TRP A 27 -8.11 -23.93 -12.18
N LYS A 28 -8.29 -25.24 -12.32
CA LYS A 28 -9.57 -25.91 -12.04
C LYS A 28 -10.05 -25.74 -10.59
N ILE A 29 -9.12 -25.53 -9.66
CA ILE A 29 -9.43 -25.24 -8.25
C ILE A 29 -9.80 -23.76 -8.08
N HIS A 30 -9.06 -22.86 -8.72
CA HIS A 30 -9.24 -21.42 -8.56
C HIS A 30 -10.42 -20.86 -9.34
N GLN A 31 -10.70 -21.40 -10.53
CA GLN A 31 -11.75 -20.89 -11.43
C GLN A 31 -13.11 -20.71 -10.74
N PRO A 32 -13.70 -21.69 -10.04
CA PRO A 32 -15.01 -21.52 -9.41
C PRO A 32 -15.00 -20.47 -8.29
N LEU A 33 -13.86 -20.28 -7.62
CA LEU A 33 -13.70 -19.24 -6.61
C LEU A 33 -13.63 -17.85 -7.24
N ILE A 34 -12.89 -17.71 -8.33
CA ILE A 34 -12.75 -16.45 -9.09
C ILE A 34 -14.12 -16.02 -9.63
N GLU A 35 -14.88 -16.95 -10.20
CA GLU A 35 -16.23 -16.69 -10.71
C GLU A 35 -17.17 -16.23 -9.61
N LYS A 36 -17.14 -16.91 -8.46
CA LYS A 36 -17.94 -16.56 -7.28
C LYS A 36 -17.57 -15.19 -6.73
N ILE A 37 -16.27 -14.87 -6.62
CA ILE A 37 -15.80 -13.57 -6.16
C ILE A 37 -16.24 -12.46 -7.11
N ASN A 38 -16.06 -12.65 -8.43
CA ASN A 38 -16.46 -11.66 -9.42
C ASN A 38 -17.98 -11.42 -9.46
N LYS A 39 -18.78 -12.42 -9.14
CA LYS A 39 -20.23 -12.28 -8.96
C LYS A 39 -20.54 -11.49 -7.70
N LEU A 40 -19.98 -11.90 -6.56
CA LEU A 40 -20.22 -11.25 -5.24
C LEU A 40 -19.80 -9.79 -5.23
N LYS A 41 -18.68 -9.43 -5.87
CA LYS A 41 -18.18 -8.06 -5.93
C LYS A 41 -19.19 -7.13 -6.63
N LYS A 42 -19.84 -7.58 -7.72
CA LYS A 42 -20.91 -6.85 -8.39
C LYS A 42 -22.17 -6.73 -7.51
N GLU A 43 -22.61 -7.84 -6.91
CA GLU A 43 -23.81 -7.86 -6.02
C GLU A 43 -23.65 -6.98 -4.80
N LYS A 44 -22.44 -6.85 -4.29
CA LYS A 44 -22.14 -6.11 -3.03
C LYS A 44 -21.71 -4.66 -3.27
N ASN A 45 -21.68 -4.17 -4.49
CA ASN A 45 -21.09 -2.88 -4.86
C ASN A 45 -19.68 -2.72 -4.25
N ALA A 46 -18.79 -3.65 -4.61
CA ALA A 46 -17.45 -3.73 -4.09
C ALA A 46 -16.41 -3.69 -5.20
N ILE A 47 -15.26 -3.09 -4.94
CA ILE A 47 -14.07 -3.08 -5.79
C ILE A 47 -12.93 -3.84 -5.11
N ILE A 48 -12.15 -4.57 -5.89
CA ILE A 48 -10.94 -5.25 -5.42
C ILE A 48 -9.73 -4.50 -5.96
N LEU A 49 -8.95 -3.94 -5.05
CA LEU A 49 -7.69 -3.27 -5.31
C LEU A 49 -6.54 -4.20 -4.92
N ALA A 50 -5.66 -4.55 -5.85
CA ALA A 50 -4.58 -5.51 -5.62
C ALA A 50 -3.20 -4.86 -5.81
N HIS A 51 -2.28 -5.12 -4.89
CA HIS A 51 -0.91 -4.68 -5.07
C HIS A 51 -0.20 -5.52 -6.15
N ASN A 52 0.75 -4.92 -6.85
CA ASN A 52 1.48 -5.53 -7.97
C ASN A 52 2.19 -6.86 -7.63
N TYR A 53 2.47 -7.15 -6.36
CA TYR A 53 3.10 -8.41 -5.95
C TYR A 53 2.12 -9.57 -5.75
N GLN A 54 0.82 -9.35 -5.93
CA GLN A 54 -0.16 -10.41 -5.77
C GLN A 54 0.02 -11.50 -6.82
N THR A 55 -0.42 -12.72 -6.46
CA THR A 55 -0.35 -13.87 -7.37
C THR A 55 -1.18 -13.64 -8.63
N PRO A 56 -0.84 -14.28 -9.76
CA PRO A 56 -1.54 -14.09 -11.02
C PRO A 56 -3.05 -14.30 -10.94
N GLU A 57 -3.53 -15.23 -10.11
CA GLU A 57 -4.95 -15.54 -9.91
C GLU A 57 -5.70 -14.36 -9.27
N ILE A 58 -5.05 -13.65 -8.35
CA ILE A 58 -5.62 -12.44 -7.73
C ILE A 58 -5.50 -11.28 -8.70
N TYR A 59 -4.30 -11.06 -9.24
CA TYR A 59 -3.98 -9.93 -10.10
C TYR A 59 -4.85 -9.89 -11.37
N HIS A 60 -4.99 -11.01 -12.06
CA HIS A 60 -5.75 -11.10 -13.31
C HIS A 60 -7.15 -11.66 -13.13
N GLY A 61 -7.41 -12.43 -12.06
CA GLY A 61 -8.66 -13.15 -11.86
C GLY A 61 -9.75 -12.34 -11.18
N VAL A 62 -9.41 -11.59 -10.14
CA VAL A 62 -10.40 -10.91 -9.30
C VAL A 62 -10.16 -9.41 -9.11
N ALA A 63 -8.93 -8.92 -9.25
CA ALA A 63 -8.63 -7.50 -9.09
C ALA A 63 -9.31 -6.66 -10.19
N ASP A 64 -9.87 -5.53 -9.79
CA ASP A 64 -10.37 -4.51 -10.72
C ASP A 64 -9.25 -3.56 -11.13
N ILE A 65 -8.38 -3.23 -10.17
CA ILE A 65 -7.21 -2.37 -10.37
C ILE A 65 -6.02 -3.02 -9.65
N ALA A 66 -4.90 -3.09 -10.34
CA ALA A 66 -3.63 -3.53 -9.79
C ALA A 66 -2.58 -2.43 -9.97
N ALA A 67 -1.92 -2.03 -8.86
CA ALA A 67 -0.98 -0.93 -8.86
C ALA A 67 -0.06 -0.97 -7.63
N ASP A 68 0.77 0.07 -7.46
CA ASP A 68 1.53 0.32 -6.24
C ASP A 68 0.64 0.87 -5.10
N SER A 69 1.23 0.97 -3.90
CA SER A 69 0.51 1.37 -2.69
C SER A 69 -0.16 2.75 -2.78
N LEU A 70 0.51 3.74 -3.38
CA LEU A 70 -0.02 5.09 -3.49
C LEU A 70 -1.12 5.17 -4.55
N ALA A 71 -0.89 4.57 -5.71
CA ALA A 71 -1.88 4.54 -6.78
C ALA A 71 -3.16 3.84 -6.33
N LEU A 72 -3.06 2.72 -5.58
CA LEU A 72 -4.22 2.05 -5.01
C LEU A 72 -4.98 2.92 -4.01
N ALA A 73 -4.29 3.69 -3.18
CA ALA A 73 -4.93 4.63 -2.24
C ALA A 73 -5.68 5.75 -2.98
N VAL A 74 -5.08 6.28 -4.05
CA VAL A 74 -5.72 7.28 -4.93
C VAL A 74 -6.96 6.69 -5.62
N GLU A 75 -6.86 5.48 -6.17
CA GLU A 75 -8.00 4.80 -6.80
C GLU A 75 -9.11 4.47 -5.78
N ALA A 76 -8.74 4.12 -4.54
CA ALA A 76 -9.71 3.97 -3.45
C ALA A 76 -10.54 5.24 -3.23
N SER A 77 -9.93 6.42 -3.34
CA SER A 77 -10.64 7.70 -3.17
C SER A 77 -11.59 8.03 -4.33
N LYS A 78 -11.27 7.61 -5.54
CA LYS A 78 -12.02 7.93 -6.77
C LYS A 78 -13.18 6.99 -7.04
N THR A 79 -13.11 5.73 -6.57
CA THR A 79 -14.12 4.71 -6.88
C THR A 79 -15.50 5.11 -6.35
N SER A 80 -16.56 4.77 -7.09
CA SER A 80 -17.94 4.91 -6.64
C SER A 80 -18.42 3.73 -5.78
N ALA A 81 -17.64 2.66 -5.65
CA ALA A 81 -18.00 1.50 -4.84
C ALA A 81 -18.02 1.85 -3.34
N ASP A 82 -18.98 1.29 -2.61
CA ASP A 82 -19.13 1.48 -1.15
C ASP A 82 -18.11 0.67 -0.34
N LYS A 83 -17.61 -0.41 -0.94
CA LYS A 83 -16.73 -1.39 -0.31
C LYS A 83 -15.46 -1.56 -1.13
N ILE A 84 -14.34 -1.54 -0.44
CA ILE A 84 -13.02 -1.74 -1.02
C ILE A 84 -12.42 -2.99 -0.36
N ILE A 85 -12.02 -3.97 -1.15
CA ILE A 85 -11.23 -5.11 -0.70
C ILE A 85 -9.79 -4.85 -1.10
N MET A 86 -8.91 -4.67 -0.12
CA MET A 86 -7.50 -4.40 -0.35
C MET A 86 -6.71 -5.71 -0.33
N CYS A 87 -6.32 -6.22 -1.48
CA CYS A 87 -5.41 -7.35 -1.62
C CYS A 87 -3.97 -6.84 -1.57
N GLY A 88 -3.47 -6.66 -0.35
CA GLY A 88 -2.15 -6.14 -0.01
C GLY A 88 -1.88 -6.37 1.47
N VAL A 89 -1.02 -5.55 2.06
CA VAL A 89 -0.70 -5.59 3.49
C VAL A 89 -1.49 -4.55 4.29
N HIS A 90 -1.49 -4.69 5.60
CA HIS A 90 -2.35 -3.95 6.52
C HIS A 90 -2.28 -2.42 6.34
N PHE A 91 -1.07 -1.84 6.29
CA PHE A 91 -0.93 -0.38 6.12
C PHE A 91 -1.52 0.17 4.81
N MET A 92 -1.62 -0.67 3.75
CA MET A 92 -2.26 -0.26 2.49
C MET A 92 -3.77 -0.12 2.67
N ALA A 93 -4.39 -1.04 3.41
CA ALA A 93 -5.82 -0.95 3.75
C ALA A 93 -6.10 0.26 4.65
N GLU A 94 -5.22 0.54 5.62
CA GLU A 94 -5.30 1.74 6.45
C GLU A 94 -5.18 3.02 5.60
N THR A 95 -4.21 3.08 4.68
CA THR A 95 -4.03 4.23 3.79
C THR A 95 -5.25 4.43 2.89
N ALA A 96 -5.80 3.35 2.32
CA ALA A 96 -7.04 3.40 1.55
C ALA A 96 -8.23 3.91 2.40
N LYS A 97 -8.29 3.52 3.68
CA LYS A 97 -9.32 3.99 4.61
C LYS A 97 -9.15 5.47 4.95
N LEU A 98 -7.93 5.95 5.15
CA LEU A 98 -7.63 7.37 5.37
C LEU A 98 -8.05 8.23 4.17
N MET A 99 -7.77 7.75 2.95
CA MET A 99 -8.16 8.43 1.70
C MET A 99 -9.64 8.32 1.37
N SER A 100 -10.36 7.38 1.99
CA SER A 100 -11.77 7.08 1.74
C SER A 100 -12.55 6.86 3.05
N PRO A 101 -12.66 7.87 3.93
CA PRO A 101 -13.16 7.71 5.29
C PRO A 101 -14.61 7.22 5.36
N ASN A 102 -15.42 7.51 4.34
CA ASN A 102 -16.82 7.12 4.28
C ASN A 102 -17.06 5.70 3.73
N LYS A 103 -16.02 5.04 3.19
CA LYS A 103 -16.13 3.70 2.59
C LYS A 103 -15.74 2.62 3.59
N LYS A 104 -16.25 1.40 3.36
CA LYS A 104 -15.82 0.23 4.11
C LYS A 104 -14.61 -0.38 3.41
N VAL A 105 -13.49 -0.46 4.11
CA VAL A 105 -12.26 -1.11 3.61
C VAL A 105 -12.08 -2.43 4.33
N PHE A 106 -11.87 -3.48 3.57
CA PHE A 106 -11.67 -4.85 4.05
C PHE A 106 -10.29 -5.34 3.66
N LEU A 107 -9.64 -6.03 4.56
CA LEU A 107 -8.38 -6.75 4.34
C LEU A 107 -8.67 -8.25 4.46
N PRO A 108 -8.34 -9.08 3.46
CA PRO A 108 -8.62 -10.51 3.49
C PRO A 108 -7.94 -11.25 4.65
N ASP A 109 -6.72 -10.82 5.01
CA ASP A 109 -5.99 -11.36 6.16
C ASP A 109 -5.39 -10.22 7.00
N MET A 110 -5.84 -10.09 8.24
CA MET A 110 -5.33 -9.08 9.18
C MET A 110 -3.87 -9.32 9.59
N LYS A 111 -3.33 -10.51 9.35
CA LYS A 111 -1.91 -10.84 9.60
C LYS A 111 -1.01 -10.47 8.42
N ALA A 112 -1.57 -10.04 7.30
CA ALA A 112 -0.80 -9.56 6.15
C ALA A 112 -0.02 -8.30 6.55
N GLY A 113 1.19 -8.47 7.05
CA GLY A 113 2.06 -7.43 7.61
C GLY A 113 3.18 -7.01 6.67
N CYS A 114 3.91 -5.99 7.11
CA CYS A 114 5.13 -5.49 6.47
C CYS A 114 6.12 -5.17 7.58
N SER A 115 7.30 -5.82 7.57
CA SER A 115 8.33 -5.63 8.60
C SER A 115 8.77 -4.17 8.71
N LEU A 116 8.87 -3.47 7.59
CA LEU A 116 9.19 -2.05 7.58
C LEU A 116 8.09 -1.22 8.27
N SER A 117 6.83 -1.51 7.98
CA SER A 117 5.70 -0.79 8.59
C SER A 117 5.56 -1.03 10.10
N THR A 118 6.02 -2.17 10.59
CA THR A 118 5.97 -2.52 12.02
C THR A 118 7.23 -2.16 12.80
N SER A 119 8.25 -1.61 12.14
CA SER A 119 9.53 -1.25 12.77
C SER A 119 9.46 -0.01 13.67
N ILE A 120 8.39 0.77 13.59
CA ILE A 120 8.16 1.99 14.37
C ILE A 120 6.67 2.14 14.69
N THR A 121 6.36 2.74 15.82
CA THR A 121 5.01 3.05 16.28
C THR A 121 4.78 4.55 16.40
N GLY A 122 3.52 5.00 16.47
CA GLY A 122 3.21 6.41 16.72
C GLY A 122 3.74 6.90 18.07
N ALA A 123 3.84 6.01 19.08
CA ALA A 123 4.47 6.33 20.36
C ALA A 123 5.96 6.68 20.20
N ASP A 124 6.69 5.92 19.38
CA ASP A 124 8.10 6.20 19.08
C ASP A 124 8.25 7.55 18.37
N VAL A 125 7.35 7.87 17.45
CA VAL A 125 7.34 9.16 16.74
C VAL A 125 7.12 10.30 17.74
N ARG A 126 6.19 10.16 18.69
CA ARG A 126 5.99 11.17 19.75
C ARG A 126 7.26 11.40 20.60
N ILE A 127 7.97 10.33 20.95
CA ILE A 127 9.26 10.43 21.68
C ILE A 127 10.29 11.18 20.83
N LEU A 128 10.38 10.89 19.53
CA LEU A 128 11.27 11.58 18.61
C LEU A 128 10.92 13.08 18.51
N LYS A 129 9.64 13.43 18.39
CA LYS A 129 9.20 14.83 18.37
C LYS A 129 9.52 15.57 19.67
N GLN A 130 9.41 14.92 20.83
CA GLN A 130 9.84 15.50 22.12
C GLN A 130 11.35 15.72 22.18
N LYS A 131 12.13 14.78 21.64
CA LYS A 131 13.59 14.88 21.64
C LYS A 131 14.12 15.93 20.66
N TYR A 132 13.41 16.16 19.57
CA TYR A 132 13.77 17.08 18.50
C TYR A 132 12.62 18.07 18.23
N PRO A 133 12.33 18.99 19.14
CA PRO A 133 11.20 19.91 19.02
C PRO A 133 11.34 20.79 17.78
N GLY A 134 10.26 20.93 17.04
CA GLY A 134 10.20 21.76 15.82
C GLY A 134 10.81 21.12 14.56
N VAL A 135 11.40 19.92 14.64
CA VAL A 135 11.92 19.20 13.48
C VAL A 135 10.77 18.43 12.84
N PRO A 136 10.45 18.67 11.55
CA PRO A 136 9.35 17.98 10.88
C PRO A 136 9.64 16.49 10.66
N VAL A 137 8.60 15.69 10.75
CA VAL A 137 8.62 14.24 10.52
C VAL A 137 8.15 13.93 9.11
N VAL A 138 9.02 13.33 8.33
CA VAL A 138 8.72 12.78 6.99
C VAL A 138 8.61 11.27 7.11
N SER A 139 7.48 10.69 6.74
CA SER A 139 7.32 9.24 6.76
C SER A 139 7.16 8.66 5.35
N TYR A 140 7.90 7.60 5.08
CA TYR A 140 7.61 6.76 3.93
C TYR A 140 6.21 6.16 4.07
N VAL A 141 5.48 6.07 2.97
CA VAL A 141 4.08 5.61 2.96
C VAL A 141 3.87 4.21 3.56
N ASN A 142 4.93 3.38 3.60
CA ASN A 142 4.92 2.06 4.22
C ASN A 142 5.01 2.14 5.75
N THR A 143 4.05 2.80 6.36
CA THR A 143 3.88 2.95 7.81
C THR A 143 2.42 2.77 8.18
N SER A 144 2.14 2.47 9.46
CA SER A 144 0.78 2.35 9.99
C SER A 144 0.05 3.70 10.03
N ALA A 145 -1.27 3.66 10.17
CA ALA A 145 -2.09 4.85 10.38
C ALA A 145 -1.70 5.59 11.68
N ASP A 146 -1.30 4.85 12.72
CA ASP A 146 -0.82 5.41 13.99
C ASP A 146 0.44 6.26 13.79
N VAL A 147 1.42 5.77 13.01
CA VAL A 147 2.60 6.56 12.64
C VAL A 147 2.22 7.76 11.77
N LYS A 148 1.31 7.58 10.81
CA LYS A 148 0.85 8.68 9.94
C LYS A 148 0.15 9.80 10.73
N ALA A 149 -0.55 9.47 11.81
CA ALA A 149 -1.20 10.46 12.68
C ALA A 149 -0.19 11.41 13.37
N GLU A 150 1.04 10.96 13.56
CA GLU A 150 2.13 11.75 14.16
C GLU A 150 3.08 12.36 13.12
N THR A 151 2.86 12.07 11.83
CA THR A 151 3.72 12.49 10.71
C THR A 151 3.26 13.83 10.16
N ASP A 152 4.20 14.71 9.82
CA ASP A 152 3.90 16.01 9.22
C ASP A 152 3.67 15.89 7.71
N VAL A 153 4.42 15.00 7.02
CA VAL A 153 4.25 14.71 5.59
C VAL A 153 4.64 13.29 5.25
N CYS A 154 3.89 12.65 4.36
CA CYS A 154 4.21 11.32 3.81
C CYS A 154 4.83 11.44 2.41
N CYS A 155 5.75 10.52 2.10
CA CYS A 155 6.37 10.41 0.78
C CYS A 155 6.38 8.96 0.28
N THR A 156 6.72 8.81 -0.99
CA THR A 156 7.09 7.53 -1.61
C THR A 156 8.55 7.59 -2.04
N SER A 157 9.14 6.45 -2.42
CA SER A 157 10.51 6.43 -2.98
C SER A 157 10.65 7.33 -4.22
N ALA A 158 9.59 7.47 -5.02
CA ALA A 158 9.61 8.27 -6.24
C ALA A 158 9.65 9.79 -5.98
N ASN A 159 9.19 10.27 -4.84
CA ASN A 159 9.07 11.71 -4.55
C ASN A 159 9.73 12.16 -3.25
N ALA A 160 10.43 11.26 -2.54
CA ALA A 160 11.02 11.55 -1.23
C ALA A 160 11.96 12.77 -1.24
N VAL A 161 12.87 12.85 -2.21
CA VAL A 161 13.78 13.99 -2.37
C VAL A 161 13.00 15.30 -2.52
N LYS A 162 12.03 15.35 -3.43
CA LYS A 162 11.21 16.55 -3.66
C LYS A 162 10.41 16.97 -2.43
N VAL A 163 9.90 15.98 -1.67
CA VAL A 163 9.16 16.23 -0.43
C VAL A 163 10.09 16.84 0.62
N VAL A 164 11.28 16.26 0.84
CA VAL A 164 12.26 16.78 1.79
C VAL A 164 12.70 18.21 1.40
N GLU A 165 13.04 18.43 0.14
CA GLU A 165 13.42 19.76 -0.37
C GLU A 165 12.31 20.81 -0.18
N SER A 166 11.05 20.41 -0.40
CA SER A 166 9.91 21.32 -0.28
C SER A 166 9.68 21.86 1.13
N LEU A 167 10.18 21.18 2.16
CA LEU A 167 10.07 21.62 3.55
C LEU A 167 10.99 22.83 3.85
N ASN A 168 12.04 23.01 3.08
CA ASN A 168 12.99 24.13 3.20
C ASN A 168 13.48 24.34 4.65
N VAL A 169 13.88 23.25 5.32
CA VAL A 169 14.39 23.22 6.69
C VAL A 169 15.77 22.56 6.73
N GLU A 170 16.56 22.88 7.75
CA GLU A 170 17.91 22.31 7.92
C GLU A 170 17.90 20.83 8.28
N LYS A 171 16.84 20.37 8.94
CA LYS A 171 16.74 18.99 9.48
C LYS A 171 15.34 18.45 9.34
N VAL A 172 15.25 17.15 9.05
CA VAL A 172 14.02 16.37 9.07
C VAL A 172 14.23 15.06 9.82
N ILE A 173 13.19 14.53 10.44
CA ILE A 173 13.15 13.16 10.94
C ILE A 173 12.55 12.33 9.83
N PHE A 174 13.31 11.41 9.24
CA PHE A 174 12.83 10.53 8.15
C PHE A 174 12.59 9.11 8.68
N LEU A 175 11.39 8.56 8.41
CA LEU A 175 10.91 7.30 8.98
C LEU A 175 10.28 6.41 7.91
N PRO A 176 10.30 5.08 8.07
CA PRO A 176 11.19 4.27 8.91
C PRO A 176 12.41 3.78 8.12
N ASP A 177 12.51 4.09 6.82
CA ASP A 177 13.46 3.54 5.86
C ASP A 177 14.77 4.35 5.90
N GLN A 178 15.80 3.77 6.53
CA GLN A 178 17.12 4.38 6.60
C GLN A 178 17.77 4.56 5.23
N TYR A 179 17.64 3.60 4.33
CA TYR A 179 18.27 3.67 3.01
C TYR A 179 17.63 4.74 2.14
N LEU A 180 16.33 4.90 2.23
CA LEU A 180 15.64 6.00 1.55
C LEU A 180 16.01 7.35 2.16
N ALA A 181 16.21 7.42 3.47
CA ALA A 181 16.72 8.61 4.15
C ALA A 181 18.12 8.98 3.67
N ASP A 182 19.04 8.01 3.63
CA ASP A 182 20.41 8.21 3.14
C ASP A 182 20.44 8.65 1.66
N TYR A 183 19.55 8.07 0.86
CA TYR A 183 19.36 8.51 -0.52
C TYR A 183 18.92 9.97 -0.60
N CYS A 184 17.96 10.41 0.19
CA CYS A 184 17.55 11.80 0.25
C CYS A 184 18.71 12.73 0.67
N LEU A 185 19.54 12.31 1.65
CA LEU A 185 20.73 13.05 2.07
C LEU A 185 21.69 13.35 0.93
N LEU A 186 21.96 12.38 0.06
CA LEU A 186 22.86 12.55 -1.08
C LEU A 186 22.42 13.67 -2.04
N TYR A 187 21.12 13.92 -2.12
CA TYR A 187 20.54 14.87 -3.08
C TYR A 187 20.12 16.21 -2.48
N THR A 188 19.92 16.27 -1.14
CA THR A 188 19.35 17.46 -0.49
C THR A 188 20.34 18.19 0.43
N SER A 189 21.48 17.55 0.77
CA SER A 189 22.44 18.13 1.72
C SER A 189 23.75 18.50 1.05
N PRO A 190 24.31 19.70 1.34
CA PRO A 190 25.66 20.07 0.89
C PRO A 190 26.76 19.26 1.59
N SER A 191 26.45 18.54 2.69
CA SER A 191 27.37 17.62 3.36
C SER A 191 26.62 16.39 3.87
N PRO A 192 27.13 15.16 3.64
CA PRO A 192 26.51 13.91 4.12
C PRO A 192 26.42 13.76 5.63
N ARG A 193 26.96 14.69 6.42
CA ARG A 193 27.00 14.63 7.91
C ARG A 193 25.97 15.51 8.58
N ASP A 194 25.31 16.40 7.87
CA ASP A 194 24.45 17.41 8.45
C ASP A 194 23.03 17.31 7.90
N GLY A 195 22.12 16.63 8.57
CA GLY A 195 20.74 16.92 8.26
C GLY A 195 19.70 15.84 8.33
N LEU A 196 20.00 14.56 8.26
CA LEU A 196 18.99 13.50 8.41
C LEU A 196 19.27 12.63 9.63
N LEU A 197 18.31 12.59 10.54
CA LEU A 197 18.29 11.64 11.65
C LEU A 197 17.38 10.46 11.24
N SER A 198 17.99 9.41 10.70
CA SER A 198 17.33 8.13 10.54
C SER A 198 17.69 7.25 11.73
N ARG A 199 16.71 6.73 12.43
CA ARG A 199 16.90 5.64 13.40
C ARG A 199 15.88 4.56 13.14
N MET A 200 16.40 3.40 12.73
CA MET A 200 15.76 2.14 13.06
C MET A 200 16.07 1.82 14.52
N PRO A 201 15.09 1.43 15.36
CA PRO A 201 15.41 0.84 16.65
C PRO A 201 16.28 -0.38 16.38
N SER A 202 17.49 -0.40 16.91
CA SER A 202 18.29 -1.62 16.96
C SER A 202 17.47 -2.63 17.76
N SER A 203 17.05 -3.72 17.13
CA SER A 203 16.54 -4.88 17.86
C SER A 203 17.63 -5.37 18.79
N ALA A 204 17.43 -5.15 20.10
CA ALA A 204 18.14 -5.88 21.11
C ALA A 204 17.56 -7.28 21.23
#